data_e27920fb4391eddc13af240db1ea67f6
#
_entry.id   e27920fb4391eddc13af240db1ea67f6
#
_cell.length_a   1.000
_cell.length_b   1.000
_cell.length_c   1.000
_cell.angle_alpha   90.00
_cell.angle_beta   90.00
_cell.angle_gamma   90.00
#
_symmetry.space_group_name_H-M   'P 1'
#
loop_
_entity.id
_entity.type
_entity.pdbx_description
1 polymer ?
#
loop_
_entity_poly.entity_id
_entity_poly.type
_entity_poly.pdbx_seq_one_letter_code
_entity_poly.pdbx_strand_id
1 'polypeptide(L)'
;MVPFAVFETALGWCALAWSEAGVVRGWLPVADEVAVRVSVAGRCPDAVEAEPPAFAAEAIKGVKALMAEGTADLSHIRLDLTGIAPLHQRIYEIARAIAPGEVLTYGEVAERAGDKNLAREVGRALGLNPFPPIVPCHRILAASGKTGGFSAPGGVETKMRLLNVERARIGPEPSLFDELPLAAAPRR
;
A
#
# COMPACT_ATOMS: atom_id res chain seq x y z
N MET A 1 22.10 -12.65 -2.92
CA MET A 1 21.36 -12.23 -4.13
C MET A 1 19.88 -12.38 -3.85
N VAL A 2 19.08 -11.35 -4.13
CA VAL A 2 17.64 -11.34 -3.90
C VAL A 2 16.96 -11.41 -5.27
N PRO A 3 16.21 -12.48 -5.59
CA PRO A 3 15.49 -12.59 -6.85
C PRO A 3 14.33 -11.60 -6.89
N PHE A 4 14.10 -11.00 -8.08
CA PHE A 4 12.99 -10.09 -8.32
C PHE A 4 12.42 -10.22 -9.73
N ALA A 5 11.22 -9.73 -9.95
CA ALA A 5 10.61 -9.56 -11.26
C ALA A 5 9.99 -8.17 -11.40
N VAL A 6 10.03 -7.65 -12.62
CA VAL A 6 9.36 -6.42 -13.05
C VAL A 6 8.09 -6.80 -13.80
N PHE A 7 7.02 -6.03 -13.60
CA PHE A 7 5.74 -6.30 -14.27
C PHE A 7 4.91 -5.03 -14.43
N GLU A 8 4.18 -4.99 -15.51
CA GLU A 8 3.25 -3.90 -15.80
C GLU A 8 1.90 -4.12 -15.12
N THR A 9 1.30 -3.03 -14.66
CA THR A 9 -0.03 -2.96 -14.06
C THR A 9 -0.86 -1.85 -14.71
N ALA A 10 -2.16 -1.79 -14.41
CA ALA A 10 -3.02 -0.71 -14.89
C ALA A 10 -2.58 0.70 -14.42
N LEU A 11 -1.77 0.79 -13.36
CA LEU A 11 -1.27 2.06 -12.81
C LEU A 11 0.18 2.37 -13.19
N GLY A 12 0.88 1.47 -13.89
CA GLY A 12 2.28 1.60 -14.28
C GLY A 12 3.12 0.39 -13.91
N TRP A 13 4.44 0.56 -13.98
CA TRP A 13 5.41 -0.51 -13.79
C TRP A 13 5.77 -0.71 -12.32
N CYS A 14 5.69 -1.94 -11.87
CA CYS A 14 5.95 -2.41 -10.52
C CYS A 14 7.08 -3.43 -10.50
N ALA A 15 7.62 -3.71 -9.32
CA ALA A 15 8.49 -4.86 -9.10
C ALA A 15 8.15 -5.54 -7.77
N LEU A 16 8.54 -6.80 -7.66
CA LEU A 16 8.42 -7.61 -6.47
C LEU A 16 9.67 -8.47 -6.32
N ALA A 17 10.25 -8.47 -5.12
CA ALA A 17 11.38 -9.31 -4.76
C ALA A 17 10.97 -10.30 -3.66
N TRP A 18 11.62 -11.46 -3.65
CA TRP A 18 11.26 -12.55 -2.75
C TRP A 18 12.47 -13.31 -2.21
N SER A 19 12.24 -14.09 -1.17
CA SER A 19 13.12 -15.13 -0.64
C SER A 19 12.36 -16.45 -0.61
N GLU A 20 12.96 -17.52 -0.11
CA GLU A 20 12.24 -18.78 0.16
C GLU A 20 11.14 -18.62 1.23
N ALA A 21 11.31 -17.66 2.15
CA ALA A 21 10.35 -17.38 3.20
C ALA A 21 9.12 -16.60 2.72
N GLY A 22 9.21 -15.82 1.65
CA GLY A 22 8.09 -15.03 1.12
C GLY A 22 8.55 -13.78 0.37
N VAL A 23 7.64 -12.84 0.16
CA VAL A 23 7.94 -11.53 -0.41
C VAL A 23 8.80 -10.72 0.55
N VAL A 24 9.93 -10.20 0.08
CA VAL A 24 10.84 -9.34 0.86
C VAL A 24 10.65 -7.86 0.55
N ARG A 25 10.19 -7.53 -0.68
CA ARG A 25 9.98 -6.14 -1.07
C ARG A 25 9.02 -6.02 -2.26
N GLY A 26 8.20 -4.96 -2.21
CA GLY A 26 7.40 -4.49 -3.34
C GLY A 26 7.81 -3.07 -3.74
N TRP A 27 7.56 -2.71 -4.99
CA TRP A 27 7.69 -1.36 -5.53
C TRP A 27 6.37 -0.94 -6.14
N LEU A 28 5.90 0.23 -5.72
CA LEU A 28 4.69 0.86 -6.25
C LEU A 28 4.88 1.33 -7.69
N PRO A 29 3.79 1.55 -8.44
CA PRO A 29 3.86 1.85 -9.84
C PRO A 29 4.63 3.15 -10.13
N VAL A 30 5.51 3.07 -11.11
CA VAL A 30 6.22 4.19 -11.72
C VAL A 30 5.92 4.24 -13.23
N ALA A 31 6.34 5.32 -13.90
CA ALA A 31 5.95 5.60 -15.27
C ALA A 31 6.40 4.54 -16.28
N ASP A 32 7.59 3.99 -16.13
CA ASP A 32 8.18 3.08 -17.10
C ASP A 32 9.04 1.99 -16.45
N GLU A 33 9.40 1.00 -17.25
CA GLU A 33 10.17 -0.17 -16.85
C GLU A 33 11.60 0.20 -16.40
N VAL A 34 12.21 1.19 -17.01
CA VAL A 34 13.57 1.64 -16.66
C VAL A 34 13.57 2.26 -15.27
N ALA A 35 12.57 3.10 -14.97
CA ALA A 35 12.43 3.76 -13.68
C ALA A 35 12.27 2.74 -12.52
N VAL A 36 11.48 1.67 -12.72
CA VAL A 36 11.33 0.65 -11.68
C VAL A 36 12.62 -0.14 -11.49
N ARG A 37 13.37 -0.48 -12.56
CA ARG A 37 14.66 -1.16 -12.46
C ARG A 37 15.70 -0.32 -11.72
N VAL A 38 15.75 0.98 -12.00
CA VAL A 38 16.62 1.93 -11.27
C VAL A 38 16.23 1.96 -9.78
N SER A 39 14.95 1.96 -9.47
CA SER A 39 14.45 1.92 -8.08
C SER A 39 14.81 0.61 -7.37
N VAL A 40 14.76 -0.53 -8.08
CA VAL A 40 15.19 -1.83 -7.55
C VAL A 40 16.68 -1.80 -7.25
N ALA A 41 17.52 -1.41 -8.20
CA ALA A 41 18.96 -1.33 -8.03
C ALA A 41 19.39 -0.42 -6.88
N GLY A 42 18.69 0.72 -6.69
CA GLY A 42 18.97 1.66 -5.61
C GLY A 42 18.61 1.15 -4.21
N ARG A 43 17.68 0.21 -4.09
CA ARG A 43 17.21 -0.33 -2.79
C ARG A 43 17.69 -1.73 -2.50
N CYS A 44 18.02 -2.49 -3.54
CA CYS A 44 18.50 -3.87 -3.48
C CYS A 44 19.64 -4.03 -4.51
N PRO A 45 20.87 -3.56 -4.21
CA PRO A 45 21.98 -3.61 -5.17
C PRO A 45 22.33 -5.04 -5.63
N ASP A 46 22.08 -6.04 -4.77
CA ASP A 46 22.34 -7.46 -5.04
C ASP A 46 21.13 -8.19 -5.65
N ALA A 47 20.12 -7.45 -6.10
CA ALA A 47 18.94 -8.06 -6.72
C ALA A 47 19.26 -8.58 -8.13
N VAL A 48 18.75 -9.78 -8.44
CA VAL A 48 18.89 -10.43 -9.73
C VAL A 48 17.50 -10.76 -10.27
N GLU A 49 17.26 -10.38 -11.52
CA GLU A 49 15.99 -10.69 -12.17
C GLU A 49 15.87 -12.18 -12.39
N ALA A 50 14.72 -12.76 -12.02
CA ALA A 50 14.47 -14.18 -12.07
C ALA A 50 12.99 -14.47 -12.36
N GLU A 51 12.72 -15.68 -12.86
CA GLU A 51 11.36 -16.18 -13.02
C GLU A 51 10.72 -16.37 -11.63
N PRO A 52 9.51 -15.80 -11.38
CA PRO A 52 8.88 -15.89 -10.08
C PRO A 52 8.38 -17.32 -9.79
N PRO A 53 8.70 -17.90 -8.63
CA PRO A 53 8.10 -19.14 -8.18
C PRO A 53 6.58 -18.96 -7.94
N ALA A 54 5.84 -20.04 -7.83
CA ALA A 54 4.38 -20.04 -7.78
C ALA A 54 3.79 -19.01 -6.78
N PHE A 55 4.34 -18.91 -5.56
CA PHE A 55 3.85 -17.94 -4.55
C PHE A 55 4.13 -16.48 -4.93
N ALA A 56 5.28 -16.20 -5.57
CA ALA A 56 5.62 -14.85 -6.02
C ALA A 56 4.80 -14.48 -7.27
N ALA A 57 4.55 -15.42 -8.18
CA ALA A 57 3.66 -15.25 -9.32
C ALA A 57 2.23 -14.97 -8.87
N GLU A 58 1.74 -15.64 -7.82
CA GLU A 58 0.44 -15.37 -7.20
C GLU A 58 0.39 -13.96 -6.62
N ALA A 59 1.44 -13.52 -5.90
CA ALA A 59 1.54 -12.16 -5.38
C ALA A 59 1.50 -11.10 -6.50
N ILE A 60 2.25 -11.32 -7.60
CA ILE A 60 2.25 -10.45 -8.78
C ILE A 60 0.85 -10.39 -9.41
N LYS A 61 0.19 -11.55 -9.59
CA LYS A 61 -1.18 -11.61 -10.10
C LYS A 61 -2.15 -10.82 -9.22
N GLY A 62 -2.05 -10.99 -7.90
CA GLY A 62 -2.87 -10.24 -6.94
C GLY A 62 -2.65 -8.73 -7.01
N VAL A 63 -1.39 -8.28 -7.09
CA VAL A 63 -1.06 -6.85 -7.24
C VAL A 63 -1.61 -6.28 -8.56
N LYS A 64 -1.50 -7.01 -9.68
CA LYS A 64 -2.09 -6.61 -10.96
C LYS A 64 -3.61 -6.48 -10.85
N ALA A 65 -4.29 -7.46 -10.25
CA ALA A 65 -5.74 -7.44 -10.05
C ALA A 65 -6.17 -6.27 -9.15
N LEU A 66 -5.46 -6.02 -8.04
CA LEU A 66 -5.74 -4.87 -7.17
C LEU A 66 -5.67 -3.55 -7.95
N MET A 67 -4.63 -3.37 -8.76
CA MET A 67 -4.43 -2.12 -9.50
C MET A 67 -5.35 -1.97 -10.73
N ALA A 68 -5.97 -3.04 -11.20
CA ALA A 68 -6.94 -3.01 -12.29
C ALA A 68 -8.38 -2.85 -11.77
N GLU A 69 -8.75 -3.57 -10.72
CA GLU A 69 -10.14 -3.74 -10.28
C GLU A 69 -10.41 -3.07 -8.92
N GLY A 70 -9.36 -2.87 -8.10
CA GLY A 70 -9.46 -2.25 -6.78
C GLY A 70 -10.06 -3.13 -5.68
N THR A 71 -10.29 -4.43 -5.93
CA THR A 71 -11.00 -5.32 -5.00
C THR A 71 -10.21 -6.52 -4.53
N ALA A 72 -9.03 -6.79 -5.13
CA ALA A 72 -8.24 -7.97 -4.80
C ALA A 72 -7.68 -7.89 -3.37
N ASP A 73 -7.94 -8.92 -2.58
CA ASP A 73 -7.37 -9.10 -1.24
C ASP A 73 -5.96 -9.69 -1.35
N LEU A 74 -4.98 -9.01 -0.78
CA LEU A 74 -3.57 -9.42 -0.71
C LEU A 74 -3.18 -9.92 0.69
N SER A 75 -4.10 -10.05 1.62
CA SER A 75 -3.81 -10.40 3.02
C SER A 75 -3.22 -11.81 3.17
N HIS A 76 -3.50 -12.70 2.23
CA HIS A 76 -3.00 -14.08 2.20
C HIS A 76 -1.54 -14.20 1.70
N ILE A 77 -0.99 -13.17 1.06
CA ILE A 77 0.36 -13.22 0.49
C ILE A 77 1.40 -13.38 1.60
N ARG A 78 2.27 -14.39 1.45
CA ARG A 78 3.33 -14.67 2.43
C ARG A 78 4.44 -13.62 2.34
N LEU A 79 4.76 -13.00 3.48
CA LEU A 79 5.85 -12.01 3.62
C LEU A 79 7.04 -12.62 4.35
N ASP A 80 8.23 -12.24 3.95
CA ASP A 80 9.44 -12.48 4.74
C ASP A 80 9.63 -11.29 5.70
N LEU A 81 9.32 -11.53 6.96
CA LEU A 81 9.41 -10.53 8.03
C LEU A 81 10.77 -10.53 8.74
N THR A 82 11.78 -11.23 8.19
CA THR A 82 13.12 -11.29 8.76
C THR A 82 13.71 -9.90 8.92
N GLY A 83 14.18 -9.58 10.13
CA GLY A 83 14.74 -8.27 10.46
C GLY A 83 13.73 -7.15 10.72
N ILE A 84 12.43 -7.41 10.59
CA ILE A 84 11.38 -6.44 10.93
C ILE A 84 11.11 -6.47 12.43
N ALA A 85 11.15 -5.31 13.09
CA ALA A 85 10.88 -5.19 14.52
C ALA A 85 9.46 -5.70 14.87
N PRO A 86 9.25 -6.38 16.02
CA PRO A 86 7.95 -6.98 16.37
C PRO A 86 6.78 -6.00 16.36
N LEU A 87 6.99 -4.75 16.80
CA LEU A 87 5.95 -3.72 16.74
C LEU A 87 5.58 -3.36 15.29
N HIS A 88 6.57 -3.27 14.39
CA HIS A 88 6.31 -3.02 12.97
C HIS A 88 5.58 -4.18 12.33
N GLN A 89 5.93 -5.44 12.65
CA GLN A 89 5.20 -6.62 12.17
C GLN A 89 3.72 -6.55 12.58
N ARG A 90 3.44 -6.23 13.85
CA ARG A 90 2.06 -6.04 14.34
C ARG A 90 1.32 -4.92 13.61
N ILE A 91 1.98 -3.78 13.36
CA ILE A 91 1.39 -2.67 12.58
C ILE A 91 1.08 -3.12 11.15
N TYR A 92 1.96 -3.90 10.51
CA TYR A 92 1.75 -4.42 9.16
C TYR A 92 0.60 -5.44 9.11
N GLU A 93 0.45 -6.29 10.11
CA GLU A 93 -0.70 -7.20 10.24
C GLU A 93 -2.02 -6.43 10.34
N ILE A 94 -2.08 -5.39 11.18
CA ILE A 94 -3.25 -4.51 11.30
C ILE A 94 -3.54 -3.81 9.97
N ALA A 95 -2.52 -3.29 9.29
CA ALA A 95 -2.68 -2.64 8.00
C ALA A 95 -3.23 -3.59 6.93
N ARG A 96 -2.73 -4.84 6.88
CA ARG A 96 -3.18 -5.88 5.94
C ARG A 96 -4.62 -6.33 6.15
N ALA A 97 -5.14 -6.16 7.36
CA ALA A 97 -6.54 -6.46 7.67
C ALA A 97 -7.53 -5.38 7.19
N ILE A 98 -7.03 -4.22 6.71
CA ILE A 98 -7.88 -3.19 6.10
C ILE A 98 -8.24 -3.66 4.68
N ALA A 99 -9.54 -3.88 4.43
CA ALA A 99 -10.00 -4.33 3.12
C ALA A 99 -9.81 -3.25 2.04
N PRO A 100 -9.71 -3.62 0.75
CA PRO A 100 -9.78 -2.65 -0.36
C PRO A 100 -11.04 -1.78 -0.24
N GLY A 101 -10.86 -0.46 -0.42
CA GLY A 101 -11.95 0.50 -0.28
C GLY A 101 -12.20 1.01 1.14
N GLU A 102 -11.60 0.37 2.15
CA GLU A 102 -11.64 0.82 3.54
C GLU A 102 -10.39 1.64 3.89
N VAL A 103 -10.52 2.51 4.85
CA VAL A 103 -9.39 3.31 5.37
C VAL A 103 -9.42 3.37 6.89
N LEU A 104 -8.26 3.51 7.50
CA LEU A 104 -8.09 3.81 8.92
C LEU A 104 -7.24 5.06 9.09
N THR A 105 -7.33 5.69 10.25
CA THR A 105 -6.39 6.73 10.64
C THR A 105 -5.16 6.13 11.34
N TYR A 106 -4.04 6.87 11.38
CA TYR A 106 -2.86 6.50 12.18
C TYR A 106 -3.21 6.25 13.65
N GLY A 107 -4.18 7.01 14.19
CA GLY A 107 -4.66 6.84 15.57
C GLY A 107 -5.39 5.52 15.78
N GLU A 108 -6.29 5.14 14.86
CA GLU A 108 -7.03 3.87 14.93
C GLU A 108 -6.09 2.66 14.79
N VAL A 109 -5.08 2.74 13.92
CA VAL A 109 -4.05 1.70 13.83
C VAL A 109 -3.23 1.61 15.12
N ALA A 110 -2.87 2.75 15.72
CA ALA A 110 -2.15 2.80 17.00
C ALA A 110 -2.97 2.18 18.13
N GLU A 111 -4.25 2.49 18.21
CA GLU A 111 -5.17 1.92 19.21
C GLU A 111 -5.29 0.40 19.05
N ARG A 112 -5.45 -0.11 17.82
CA ARG A 112 -5.43 -1.55 17.51
C ARG A 112 -4.09 -2.21 17.83
N ALA A 113 -2.98 -1.46 17.74
CA ALA A 113 -1.66 -1.92 18.13
C ALA A 113 -1.45 -1.95 19.67
N GLY A 114 -2.41 -1.43 20.44
CA GLY A 114 -2.47 -1.52 21.91
C GLY A 114 -2.26 -0.20 22.64
N ASP A 115 -1.83 0.88 21.99
CA ASP A 115 -1.68 2.20 22.61
C ASP A 115 -1.84 3.31 21.55
N LYS A 116 -2.84 4.17 21.73
CA LYS A 116 -3.09 5.33 20.86
C LYS A 116 -1.94 6.32 20.74
N ASN A 117 -1.02 6.32 21.70
CA ASN A 117 0.17 7.16 21.66
C ASN A 117 1.21 6.68 20.62
N LEU A 118 1.06 5.47 20.10
CA LEU A 118 1.92 4.91 19.05
C LEU A 118 1.69 5.52 17.66
N ALA A 119 0.79 6.49 17.47
CA ALA A 119 0.46 7.03 16.14
C ALA A 119 1.69 7.54 15.36
N ARG A 120 2.71 8.11 16.04
CA ARG A 120 3.97 8.51 15.41
C ARG A 120 4.80 7.29 14.97
N GLU A 121 4.83 6.24 15.78
CA GLU A 121 5.54 5.00 15.45
C GLU A 121 4.82 4.24 14.33
N VAL A 122 3.49 4.26 14.28
CA VAL A 122 2.72 3.77 13.12
C VAL A 122 3.14 4.49 11.85
N GLY A 123 3.23 5.83 11.89
CA GLY A 123 3.72 6.62 10.76
C GLY A 123 5.14 6.24 10.34
N ARG A 124 6.04 6.01 11.30
CA ARG A 124 7.41 5.56 11.04
C ARG A 124 7.45 4.16 10.43
N ALA A 125 6.73 3.19 11.01
CA ALA A 125 6.65 1.83 10.51
C ALA A 125 6.14 1.79 9.06
N LEU A 126 5.07 2.54 8.76
CA LEU A 126 4.50 2.62 7.42
C LEU A 126 5.40 3.36 6.44
N GLY A 127 6.16 4.36 6.89
CA GLY A 127 7.19 5.03 6.08
C GLY A 127 8.36 4.12 5.71
N LEU A 128 8.64 3.10 6.53
CA LEU A 128 9.67 2.09 6.33
C LEU A 128 9.13 0.80 5.69
N ASN A 129 7.83 0.72 5.40
CA ASN A 129 7.17 -0.45 4.84
C ASN A 129 7.87 -0.96 3.57
N PRO A 130 8.44 -2.19 3.59
CA PRO A 130 9.08 -2.74 2.40
C PRO A 130 8.10 -3.49 1.49
N PHE A 131 6.84 -3.68 1.87
CA PHE A 131 5.88 -4.54 1.20
C PHE A 131 4.69 -3.83 0.52
N PRO A 132 4.81 -2.58 -0.01
CA PRO A 132 3.68 -2.00 -0.71
C PRO A 132 3.41 -2.76 -2.04
N PRO A 133 2.16 -2.90 -2.49
CA PRO A 133 0.91 -2.55 -1.83
C PRO A 133 0.37 -3.66 -0.93
N ILE A 134 1.08 -4.79 -0.73
CA ILE A 134 0.63 -5.95 0.07
C ILE A 134 0.37 -5.53 1.52
N VAL A 135 1.25 -4.70 2.10
CA VAL A 135 0.96 -3.93 3.31
C VAL A 135 0.44 -2.57 2.85
N PRO A 136 -0.87 -2.31 2.90
CA PRO A 136 -1.51 -1.18 2.22
C PRO A 136 -1.38 0.13 3.00
N CYS A 137 -0.17 0.67 3.12
CA CYS A 137 0.09 1.95 3.78
C CYS A 137 -0.72 3.12 3.19
N HIS A 138 -1.17 3.00 1.93
CA HIS A 138 -2.06 3.98 1.30
C HIS A 138 -3.46 4.04 1.92
N ARG A 139 -3.96 2.96 2.56
CA ARG A 139 -5.25 2.91 3.25
C ARG A 139 -5.22 3.56 4.64
N ILE A 140 -4.08 4.13 5.07
CA ILE A 140 -3.94 4.76 6.38
C ILE A 140 -3.77 6.26 6.20
N LEU A 141 -4.70 7.02 6.78
CA LEU A 141 -4.87 8.46 6.59
C LEU A 141 -4.53 9.23 7.87
N ALA A 142 -4.30 10.54 7.74
CA ALA A 142 -4.24 11.41 8.89
C ALA A 142 -5.65 11.66 9.46
N ALA A 143 -5.72 12.16 10.69
CA ALA A 143 -6.99 12.53 11.32
C ALA A 143 -7.78 13.51 10.42
N SER A 144 -9.10 13.48 10.52
CA SER A 144 -10.02 14.29 9.69
C SER A 144 -9.98 14.00 8.18
N GLY A 145 -9.58 12.79 7.75
CA GLY A 145 -9.61 12.38 6.34
C GLY A 145 -8.53 13.03 5.46
N LYS A 146 -7.58 13.76 6.04
CA LYS A 146 -6.43 14.26 5.29
C LYS A 146 -5.53 13.09 4.86
N THR A 147 -5.02 13.15 3.66
CA THR A 147 -4.19 12.07 3.08
C THR A 147 -2.94 11.75 3.89
N GLY A 148 -2.41 12.72 4.66
CA GLY A 148 -1.12 12.57 5.31
C GLY A 148 0.03 12.52 4.32
N GLY A 149 1.26 12.33 4.82
CA GLY A 149 2.44 12.10 3.98
C GLY A 149 2.43 10.71 3.34
N PHE A 150 3.12 10.58 2.21
CA PHE A 150 3.37 9.29 1.56
C PHE A 150 4.79 9.30 0.98
N SER A 151 5.64 8.40 1.46
CA SER A 151 7.08 8.40 1.14
C SER A 151 7.44 7.63 -0.14
N ALA A 152 6.46 7.02 -0.79
CA ALA A 152 6.67 6.30 -2.05
C ALA A 152 6.90 7.26 -3.23
N PRO A 153 7.49 6.79 -4.34
CA PRO A 153 7.57 7.56 -5.59
C PRO A 153 6.20 8.11 -6.00
N GLY A 154 6.15 9.39 -6.41
CA GLY A 154 4.91 10.10 -6.71
C GLY A 154 4.14 10.62 -5.48
N GLY A 155 4.59 10.29 -4.25
CA GLY A 155 4.02 10.86 -3.02
C GLY A 155 2.51 10.67 -2.91
N VAL A 156 1.83 11.73 -2.49
CA VAL A 156 0.37 11.74 -2.28
C VAL A 156 -0.42 11.39 -3.55
N GLU A 157 0.09 11.72 -4.73
CA GLU A 157 -0.57 11.39 -6.00
C GLU A 157 -0.69 9.87 -6.19
N THR A 158 0.39 9.12 -5.98
CA THR A 158 0.36 7.65 -6.03
C THR A 158 -0.61 7.07 -5.01
N LYS A 159 -0.63 7.62 -3.79
CA LYS A 159 -1.60 7.23 -2.76
C LYS A 159 -3.05 7.43 -3.23
N MET A 160 -3.35 8.60 -3.78
CA MET A 160 -4.70 8.91 -4.28
C MET A 160 -5.10 8.02 -5.46
N ARG A 161 -4.18 7.71 -6.38
CA ARG A 161 -4.45 6.78 -7.49
C ARG A 161 -4.85 5.40 -6.99
N LEU A 162 -4.15 4.86 -5.99
CA LEU A 162 -4.49 3.56 -5.37
C LEU A 162 -5.86 3.62 -4.69
N LEU A 163 -6.12 4.63 -3.86
CA LEU A 163 -7.40 4.81 -3.17
C LEU A 163 -8.57 4.98 -4.15
N ASN A 164 -8.35 5.70 -5.27
CA ASN A 164 -9.38 5.87 -6.31
C ASN A 164 -9.72 4.57 -7.01
N VAL A 165 -8.73 3.73 -7.35
CA VAL A 165 -8.97 2.41 -7.95
C VAL A 165 -9.77 1.53 -6.97
N GLU A 166 -9.44 1.58 -5.70
CA GLU A 166 -10.16 0.86 -4.63
C GLU A 166 -11.52 1.47 -4.30
N ARG A 167 -11.87 2.64 -4.88
CA ARG A 167 -13.10 3.40 -4.57
C ARG A 167 -13.21 3.68 -3.07
N ALA A 168 -12.08 3.98 -2.43
CA ALA A 168 -12.00 4.18 -1.00
C ALA A 168 -12.82 5.41 -0.57
N ARG A 169 -13.61 5.26 0.48
CA ARG A 169 -14.37 6.35 1.07
C ARG A 169 -13.44 7.18 1.94
N ILE A 170 -13.13 8.40 1.48
CA ILE A 170 -12.27 9.34 2.19
C ILE A 170 -13.16 10.50 2.67
N GLY A 171 -13.33 10.63 3.98
CA GLY A 171 -14.10 11.71 4.56
C GLY A 171 -15.19 11.21 5.52
N PRO A 172 -15.94 12.15 6.13
CA PRO A 172 -17.11 11.78 6.93
C PRO A 172 -18.11 11.03 6.07
N GLU A 173 -18.85 10.09 6.68
CA GLU A 173 -19.94 9.41 6.00
C GLU A 173 -20.85 10.45 5.34
N PRO A 174 -21.29 10.23 4.08
CA PRO A 174 -22.23 11.14 3.45
C PRO A 174 -23.44 11.29 4.37
N SER A 175 -23.74 12.52 4.76
CA SER A 175 -24.95 12.77 5.53
C SER A 175 -26.15 12.46 4.66
N LEU A 176 -27.28 12.08 5.27
CA LEU A 176 -28.53 11.83 4.56
C LEU A 176 -28.95 13.02 3.67
N PHE A 177 -28.35 14.19 3.88
CA PHE A 177 -28.61 15.43 3.16
C PHE A 177 -27.71 15.65 1.95
N ASP A 178 -26.60 14.91 1.80
CA ASP A 178 -25.68 15.04 0.66
C ASP A 178 -26.27 14.44 -0.63
N GLU A 179 -27.27 13.57 -0.52
CA GLU A 179 -28.00 12.96 -1.65
C GLU A 179 -29.28 13.71 -2.05
N LEU A 180 -29.64 14.78 -1.33
CA LEU A 180 -30.84 15.55 -1.68
C LEU A 180 -30.53 16.53 -2.83
N PRO A 181 -31.36 16.55 -3.90
CA PRO A 181 -31.17 17.44 -5.06
C PRO A 181 -31.36 18.93 -4.76
N LEU A 182 -31.44 19.31 -3.48
CA LEU A 182 -31.64 20.67 -2.99
C LEU A 182 -30.37 21.34 -2.48
N ALA A 183 -29.20 20.78 -2.61
CA ALA A 183 -27.93 21.44 -2.37
C ALA A 183 -27.73 22.51 -3.47
N ALA A 184 -28.34 23.68 -3.27
CA ALA A 184 -28.17 24.84 -4.15
C ALA A 184 -26.70 25.22 -4.15
N ALA A 185 -26.11 25.29 -5.35
CA ALA A 185 -24.77 25.83 -5.53
C ALA A 185 -24.68 27.23 -4.90
N PRO A 186 -23.59 27.59 -4.20
CA PRO A 186 -23.42 28.94 -3.67
C PRO A 186 -23.45 29.93 -4.82
N ARG A 187 -24.36 30.88 -4.76
CA ARG A 187 -24.39 31.99 -5.70
C ARG A 187 -23.10 32.81 -5.54
N ARG A 188 -22.49 33.13 -6.64
CA ARG A 188 -21.30 34.00 -6.74
C ARG A 188 -21.53 35.39 -6.13
#